data_65b9a452f49e667d69c63f29633552db
#
_entry.id   65b9a452f49e667d69c63f29633552db
#
_cell.length_a   1.000
_cell.length_b   1.000
_cell.length_c   1.000
_cell.angle_alpha   90.00
_cell.angle_beta   90.00
_cell.angle_gamma   90.00
#
_symmetry.space_group_name_H-M   'P 1'
#
loop_
_entity.id
_entity.type
_entity.pdbx_description
1 polymer ?
#
loop_
_entity_poly.entity_id
_entity_poly.type
_entity_poly.pdbx_seq_one_letter_code
_entity_poly.pdbx_strand_id
1 'polypeptide(L)'
;GAFLSNSRIDTMHVAACVLPSAARYSLGSLAMQLEVELPATHRALDDARVTFAIYTKMISMAKDIPSNIVMELLRLSRMNKGVEWGAELPLDKLLDERQKEFPGQSQENIDLYNFDELAPESEALRPRDDDHKEELDISALEALFSSNGLLSKNLENFEHRVEQIEMMRNVAKAISHPRHLLVEAGTGIGKSLAYLVPAIKWACTNDERVVVSTNTINLQDQLINKDVPVLDEILDMPFRAVVQKGRGNYICPRRFDILRKRGPNNVTEMNVLAKLYVWLAKSKSGDRSEINLSGPGELAVWSRISAEDENCTKNRCAKVIEGGCPFDRARREAESAHLVVVNHALLLA
;
A
#
# COMPACT_ATOMS: atom_id res chain seq x y z
N GLY A 1 -14.06 -29.55 -35.42
CA GLY A 1 -13.02 -29.20 -34.48
C GLY A 1 -12.96 -30.25 -33.37
N ALA A 2 -11.76 -30.72 -33.02
CA ALA A 2 -11.56 -31.67 -31.92
C ALA A 2 -11.93 -30.97 -30.59
N PHE A 3 -12.88 -31.55 -29.85
CA PHE A 3 -13.17 -31.12 -28.50
C PHE A 3 -12.06 -31.64 -27.55
N LEU A 4 -11.30 -30.74 -26.95
CA LEU A 4 -10.35 -31.11 -25.90
C LEU A 4 -11.17 -31.37 -24.62
N SER A 5 -11.15 -32.60 -24.13
CA SER A 5 -11.81 -33.03 -22.88
C SER A 5 -10.96 -32.78 -21.63
N ASN A 6 -9.76 -32.19 -21.80
CA ASN A 6 -8.82 -31.95 -20.71
C ASN A 6 -9.26 -30.76 -19.84
N SER A 7 -8.93 -30.83 -18.55
CA SER A 7 -9.10 -29.70 -17.64
C SER A 7 -8.34 -28.48 -18.14
N ARG A 8 -8.96 -27.32 -18.10
CA ARG A 8 -8.38 -26.06 -18.56
C ARG A 8 -7.72 -25.34 -17.40
N ILE A 9 -6.49 -24.88 -17.62
CA ILE A 9 -5.78 -23.98 -16.72
C ILE A 9 -5.82 -22.59 -17.35
N ASP A 10 -6.22 -21.60 -16.56
CA ASP A 10 -6.14 -20.19 -16.96
C ASP A 10 -4.96 -19.54 -16.25
N THR A 11 -3.96 -19.14 -17.03
CA THR A 11 -2.72 -18.52 -16.49
C THR A 11 -2.99 -17.16 -15.84
N MET A 12 -4.05 -16.45 -16.23
CA MET A 12 -4.44 -15.20 -15.57
C MET A 12 -4.98 -15.48 -14.17
N HIS A 13 -5.73 -16.56 -13.97
CA HIS A 13 -6.21 -16.95 -12.64
C HIS A 13 -5.05 -17.40 -11.73
N VAL A 14 -4.06 -18.11 -12.27
CA VAL A 14 -2.84 -18.46 -11.55
C VAL A 14 -2.05 -17.20 -11.20
N ALA A 15 -1.90 -16.27 -12.14
CA ALA A 15 -1.23 -14.99 -11.90
C ALA A 15 -1.91 -14.16 -10.81
N ALA A 16 -3.24 -14.16 -10.76
CA ALA A 16 -3.99 -13.48 -9.69
C ALA A 16 -3.63 -14.02 -8.29
N CYS A 17 -3.30 -15.31 -8.19
CA CYS A 17 -2.86 -15.90 -6.92
C CYS A 17 -1.42 -15.51 -6.57
N VAL A 18 -0.48 -15.61 -7.50
CA VAL A 18 0.96 -15.50 -7.18
C VAL A 18 1.49 -14.09 -7.27
N LEU A 19 0.80 -13.21 -8.01
CA LEU A 19 1.20 -11.83 -8.30
C LEU A 19 0.05 -10.84 -8.03
N PRO A 20 -0.48 -10.75 -6.80
CA PRO A 20 -1.66 -9.92 -6.51
C PRO A 20 -1.44 -8.42 -6.77
N SER A 21 -0.18 -7.96 -6.78
CA SER A 21 0.20 -6.57 -7.04
C SER A 21 0.65 -6.29 -8.47
N ALA A 22 0.60 -7.29 -9.38
CA ALA A 22 1.02 -7.10 -10.76
C ALA A 22 0.16 -6.03 -11.47
N ALA A 23 0.79 -5.09 -12.15
CA ALA A 23 0.10 -3.97 -12.79
C ALA A 23 -0.88 -4.42 -13.89
N ARG A 24 -0.55 -5.49 -14.61
CA ARG A 24 -1.39 -6.09 -15.65
C ARG A 24 -1.11 -7.58 -15.78
N TYR A 25 -2.14 -8.34 -16.15
CA TYR A 25 -2.06 -9.79 -16.40
C TYR A 25 -2.02 -10.14 -17.89
N SER A 26 -1.60 -9.22 -18.77
CA SER A 26 -1.35 -9.54 -20.18
C SER A 26 -0.07 -10.36 -20.34
N LEU A 27 0.01 -11.17 -21.39
CA LEU A 27 1.16 -12.04 -21.66
C LEU A 27 2.48 -11.27 -21.65
N GLY A 28 2.53 -10.11 -22.34
CA GLY A 28 3.72 -9.27 -22.40
C GLY A 28 4.10 -8.66 -21.04
N SER A 29 3.10 -8.22 -20.25
CA SER A 29 3.36 -7.65 -18.92
C SER A 29 3.88 -8.71 -17.94
N LEU A 30 3.30 -9.91 -17.96
CA LEU A 30 3.75 -11.02 -17.14
C LEU A 30 5.14 -11.51 -17.56
N ALA A 31 5.42 -11.59 -18.88
CA ALA A 31 6.73 -11.94 -19.37
C ALA A 31 7.81 -10.97 -18.90
N MET A 32 7.55 -9.66 -19.00
CA MET A 32 8.47 -8.63 -18.51
C MET A 32 8.70 -8.75 -17.00
N GLN A 33 7.64 -8.86 -16.20
CA GLN A 33 7.72 -8.96 -14.75
C GLN A 33 8.42 -10.24 -14.27
N LEU A 34 8.25 -11.34 -15.01
CA LEU A 34 8.86 -12.63 -14.69
C LEU A 34 10.16 -12.88 -15.43
N GLU A 35 10.70 -11.90 -16.13
CA GLU A 35 11.94 -12.01 -16.90
C GLU A 35 11.91 -13.19 -17.88
N VAL A 36 10.82 -13.34 -18.61
CA VAL A 36 10.65 -14.31 -19.70
C VAL A 36 10.87 -13.59 -21.02
N GLU A 37 11.76 -14.14 -21.85
CA GLU A 37 12.07 -13.59 -23.16
C GLU A 37 10.82 -13.58 -24.07
N LEU A 38 10.54 -12.40 -24.66
CA LEU A 38 9.44 -12.21 -25.62
C LEU A 38 10.02 -12.18 -27.03
N PRO A 39 9.68 -13.17 -27.88
CA PRO A 39 10.02 -13.11 -29.31
C PRO A 39 9.37 -11.89 -29.98
N ALA A 40 10.06 -11.30 -30.93
CA ALA A 40 9.54 -10.15 -31.70
C ALA A 40 8.38 -10.53 -32.65
N THR A 41 8.05 -11.81 -32.75
CA THR A 41 7.02 -12.36 -33.65
C THR A 41 5.76 -12.74 -32.90
N HIS A 42 4.62 -12.17 -33.28
CA HIS A 42 3.29 -12.57 -32.78
C HIS A 42 2.81 -13.86 -33.49
N ARG A 43 3.53 -14.95 -33.31
CA ARG A 43 3.14 -16.26 -33.83
C ARG A 43 2.55 -17.11 -32.72
N ALA A 44 1.47 -17.84 -33.02
CA ALA A 44 0.76 -18.65 -32.03
C ALA A 44 1.67 -19.66 -31.27
N LEU A 45 2.69 -20.19 -31.93
CA LEU A 45 3.64 -21.10 -31.30
C LEU A 45 4.55 -20.37 -30.29
N ASP A 46 4.98 -19.15 -30.62
CA ASP A 46 5.82 -18.35 -29.76
C ASP A 46 5.03 -17.88 -28.53
N ASP A 47 3.80 -17.43 -28.73
CA ASP A 47 2.88 -17.07 -27.64
C ASP A 47 2.61 -18.27 -26.72
N ALA A 48 2.46 -19.48 -27.29
CA ALA A 48 2.28 -20.71 -26.50
C ALA A 48 3.53 -21.05 -25.66
N ARG A 49 4.75 -20.90 -26.22
CA ARG A 49 6.01 -21.13 -25.51
C ARG A 49 6.18 -20.12 -24.36
N VAL A 50 5.92 -18.83 -24.62
CA VAL A 50 5.97 -17.79 -23.60
C VAL A 50 4.95 -18.05 -22.48
N THR A 51 3.73 -18.43 -22.85
CA THR A 51 2.67 -18.78 -21.88
C THR A 51 3.11 -19.95 -21.00
N PHE A 52 3.71 -20.99 -21.57
CA PHE A 52 4.22 -22.13 -20.81
C PHE A 52 5.38 -21.75 -19.88
N ALA A 53 6.32 -20.92 -20.35
CA ALA A 53 7.42 -20.43 -19.51
C ALA A 53 6.94 -19.58 -18.33
N ILE A 54 5.98 -18.67 -18.58
CA ILE A 54 5.32 -17.88 -17.54
C ILE A 54 4.62 -18.79 -16.54
N TYR A 55 3.83 -19.75 -17.02
CA TYR A 55 3.13 -20.71 -16.17
C TYR A 55 4.10 -21.48 -15.26
N THR A 56 5.19 -21.97 -15.81
CA THR A 56 6.21 -22.72 -15.04
C THR A 56 6.82 -21.86 -13.93
N LYS A 57 7.16 -20.60 -14.21
CA LYS A 57 7.64 -19.66 -13.20
C LYS A 57 6.59 -19.36 -12.12
N MET A 58 5.33 -19.17 -12.52
CA MET A 58 4.23 -18.93 -11.58
C MET A 58 3.98 -20.13 -10.65
N ILE A 59 4.06 -21.37 -11.17
CA ILE A 59 3.94 -22.58 -10.33
C ILE A 59 5.10 -22.68 -9.33
N SER A 60 6.30 -22.29 -9.74
CA SER A 60 7.43 -22.20 -8.79
C SER A 60 7.14 -21.18 -7.68
N MET A 61 6.62 -20.00 -8.00
CA MET A 61 6.22 -18.97 -7.03
C MET A 61 5.06 -19.42 -6.13
N ALA A 62 4.13 -20.22 -6.66
CA ALA A 62 3.01 -20.75 -5.88
C ALA A 62 3.49 -21.64 -4.72
N LYS A 63 4.70 -22.18 -4.78
CA LYS A 63 5.32 -22.92 -3.68
C LYS A 63 5.59 -22.06 -2.44
N ASP A 64 5.61 -20.75 -2.57
CA ASP A 64 5.80 -19.81 -1.45
C ASP A 64 4.47 -19.44 -0.77
N ILE A 65 3.32 -19.82 -1.35
CA ILE A 65 2.00 -19.56 -0.74
C ILE A 65 1.80 -20.56 0.41
N PRO A 66 1.48 -20.13 1.63
CA PRO A 66 1.20 -21.01 2.76
C PRO A 66 0.12 -22.06 2.44
N SER A 67 0.30 -23.29 2.92
CA SER A 67 -0.61 -24.41 2.62
C SER A 67 -2.05 -24.16 3.10
N ASN A 68 -2.24 -23.51 4.24
CA ASN A 68 -3.53 -23.11 4.75
C ASN A 68 -4.27 -22.13 3.80
N ILE A 69 -3.56 -21.21 3.17
CA ILE A 69 -4.14 -20.32 2.14
C ILE A 69 -4.52 -21.11 0.90
N VAL A 70 -3.67 -22.01 0.42
CA VAL A 70 -3.99 -22.86 -0.74
C VAL A 70 -5.25 -23.70 -0.45
N MET A 71 -5.36 -24.30 0.71
CA MET A 71 -6.56 -25.06 1.12
C MET A 71 -7.81 -24.20 1.14
N GLU A 72 -7.72 -22.97 1.66
CA GLU A 72 -8.87 -22.06 1.71
C GLU A 72 -9.29 -21.60 0.31
N LEU A 73 -8.35 -21.32 -0.58
CA LEU A 73 -8.65 -20.99 -1.98
C LEU A 73 -9.34 -22.15 -2.71
N LEU A 74 -8.90 -23.39 -2.48
CA LEU A 74 -9.54 -24.57 -3.03
C LEU A 74 -10.93 -24.80 -2.42
N ARG A 75 -11.11 -24.56 -1.13
CA ARG A 75 -12.44 -24.61 -0.48
C ARG A 75 -13.40 -23.59 -1.11
N LEU A 76 -12.92 -22.36 -1.33
CA LEU A 76 -13.72 -21.29 -1.92
C LEU A 76 -14.09 -21.58 -3.38
N SER A 77 -13.17 -22.11 -4.20
CA SER A 77 -13.44 -22.47 -5.59
C SER A 77 -14.53 -23.55 -5.70
N ARG A 78 -14.61 -24.45 -4.73
CA ARG A 78 -15.55 -25.58 -4.70
C ARG A 78 -16.90 -25.26 -4.04
N MET A 79 -17.01 -24.10 -3.35
CA MET A 79 -18.28 -23.71 -2.71
C MET A 79 -19.42 -23.49 -3.69
N ASN A 80 -19.12 -22.95 -4.88
CA ASN A 80 -20.14 -22.67 -5.89
C ASN A 80 -19.82 -23.39 -7.19
N LYS A 81 -20.62 -24.42 -7.51
CA LYS A 81 -20.44 -25.26 -8.72
C LYS A 81 -20.51 -24.49 -10.06
N GLY A 82 -20.98 -23.25 -10.07
CA GLY A 82 -21.03 -22.40 -11.26
C GLY A 82 -19.76 -21.58 -11.51
N VAL A 83 -18.76 -21.66 -10.63
CA VAL A 83 -17.50 -20.92 -10.75
C VAL A 83 -16.40 -21.85 -11.27
N GLU A 84 -16.14 -21.82 -12.57
CA GLU A 84 -15.00 -22.54 -13.16
C GLU A 84 -13.73 -21.69 -12.98
N TRP A 85 -12.89 -22.07 -12.02
CA TRP A 85 -11.67 -21.34 -11.72
C TRP A 85 -10.42 -22.07 -12.22
N GLY A 86 -9.74 -21.48 -13.20
CA GLY A 86 -8.62 -22.11 -13.90
C GLY A 86 -7.33 -22.26 -13.09
N ALA A 87 -7.27 -21.77 -11.84
CA ALA A 87 -6.14 -22.01 -10.92
C ALA A 87 -6.39 -23.18 -9.96
N GLU A 88 -7.58 -23.78 -9.93
CA GLU A 88 -7.91 -24.86 -9.00
C GLU A 88 -6.99 -26.07 -9.19
N LEU A 89 -6.87 -26.59 -10.42
CA LEU A 89 -6.07 -27.79 -10.70
C LEU A 89 -4.57 -27.64 -10.34
N PRO A 90 -3.88 -26.57 -10.71
CA PRO A 90 -2.48 -26.42 -10.31
C PRO A 90 -2.28 -26.28 -8.80
N LEU A 91 -3.20 -25.62 -8.09
CA LEU A 91 -3.12 -25.49 -6.63
C LEU A 91 -3.44 -26.80 -5.91
N ASP A 92 -4.37 -27.59 -6.43
CA ASP A 92 -4.69 -28.92 -5.90
C ASP A 92 -3.49 -29.85 -6.01
N LYS A 93 -2.84 -29.88 -7.18
CA LYS A 93 -1.59 -30.65 -7.37
C LYS A 93 -0.47 -30.21 -6.44
N LEU A 94 -0.32 -28.90 -6.26
CA LEU A 94 0.68 -28.34 -5.34
C LEU A 94 0.43 -28.79 -3.90
N LEU A 95 -0.82 -28.81 -3.47
CA LEU A 95 -1.19 -29.27 -2.14
C LEU A 95 -0.93 -30.78 -1.96
N ASP A 96 -1.28 -31.59 -2.98
CA ASP A 96 -1.01 -33.03 -2.98
C ASP A 96 0.50 -33.35 -2.90
N GLU A 97 1.33 -32.62 -3.62
CA GLU A 97 2.80 -32.75 -3.55
C GLU A 97 3.31 -32.46 -2.14
N ARG A 98 2.86 -31.38 -1.51
CA ARG A 98 3.26 -31.01 -0.15
C ARG A 98 2.83 -32.04 0.90
N GLN A 99 1.64 -32.60 0.77
CA GLN A 99 1.16 -33.61 1.70
C GLN A 99 1.96 -34.91 1.62
N LYS A 100 2.49 -35.24 0.42
CA LYS A 100 3.41 -36.38 0.23
C LYS A 100 4.79 -36.13 0.84
N GLU A 101 5.30 -34.90 0.72
CA GLU A 101 6.60 -34.52 1.27
C GLU A 101 6.59 -34.39 2.81
N PHE A 102 5.48 -33.92 3.38
CA PHE A 102 5.33 -33.66 4.82
C PHE A 102 4.04 -34.27 5.37
N PRO A 103 3.94 -35.60 5.48
CA PRO A 103 2.76 -36.26 6.00
C PRO A 103 2.56 -35.94 7.50
N GLY A 104 1.43 -35.32 7.85
CA GLY A 104 1.03 -35.13 9.25
C GLY A 104 1.29 -33.73 9.82
N GLN A 105 1.68 -32.74 9.02
CA GLN A 105 1.64 -31.36 9.48
C GLN A 105 0.20 -30.93 9.73
N SER A 106 -0.09 -30.59 10.97
CA SER A 106 -1.41 -30.09 11.41
C SER A 106 -1.73 -28.77 10.67
N GLN A 107 -3.00 -28.65 10.33
CA GLN A 107 -3.58 -27.44 9.74
C GLN A 107 -3.50 -26.32 10.79
N GLU A 108 -2.55 -25.41 10.63
CA GLU A 108 -2.55 -24.19 11.41
C GLU A 108 -3.77 -23.34 11.03
N ASN A 109 -4.44 -22.78 12.03
CA ASN A 109 -5.51 -21.82 11.81
C ASN A 109 -4.99 -20.65 10.95
N ILE A 110 -5.83 -20.20 10.02
CA ILE A 110 -5.47 -19.07 9.16
C ILE A 110 -5.65 -17.77 9.96
N ASP A 111 -4.62 -17.33 10.66
CA ASP A 111 -4.50 -15.91 11.02
C ASP A 111 -4.07 -15.16 9.77
N LEU A 112 -5.09 -14.73 8.99
CA LEU A 112 -4.87 -14.06 7.71
C LEU A 112 -4.19 -12.69 7.87
N TYR A 113 -4.32 -12.08 9.02
CA TYR A 113 -3.78 -10.76 9.32
C TYR A 113 -3.79 -10.50 10.82
N ASN A 114 -2.73 -9.88 11.31
CA ASN A 114 -2.67 -9.34 12.66
C ASN A 114 -2.19 -7.88 12.59
N PHE A 115 -3.14 -6.97 12.35
CA PHE A 115 -2.84 -5.54 12.25
C PHE A 115 -2.60 -4.88 13.60
N ASP A 116 -3.00 -5.49 14.73
CA ASP A 116 -2.81 -4.93 16.06
C ASP A 116 -1.37 -5.11 16.56
N GLU A 117 -0.74 -6.25 16.31
CA GLU A 117 0.67 -6.49 16.68
C GLU A 117 1.65 -5.56 15.94
N LEU A 118 1.24 -5.07 14.77
CA LEU A 118 2.07 -4.21 13.93
C LEU A 118 1.91 -2.71 14.26
N ALA A 119 0.96 -2.34 15.12
CA ALA A 119 0.79 -0.94 15.50
C ALA A 119 1.90 -0.56 16.51
N PRO A 120 2.74 0.43 16.21
CA PRO A 120 3.67 0.91 17.21
C PRO A 120 2.88 1.45 18.40
N GLU A 121 3.27 1.06 19.61
CA GLU A 121 2.84 1.73 20.85
C GLU A 121 3.47 3.12 20.87
N SER A 122 2.91 4.04 20.11
CA SER A 122 3.38 5.42 20.11
C SER A 122 2.37 6.28 20.84
N GLU A 123 2.86 7.02 21.83
CA GLU A 123 2.05 8.03 22.51
C GLU A 123 1.59 9.09 21.49
N ALA A 124 0.34 9.55 21.65
CA ALA A 124 -0.15 10.68 20.90
C ALA A 124 0.71 11.91 21.18
N LEU A 125 0.87 12.76 20.18
CA LEU A 125 1.56 14.04 20.36
C LEU A 125 0.90 14.86 21.47
N ARG A 126 1.70 15.59 22.24
CA ARG A 126 1.26 16.50 23.29
C ARG A 126 1.67 17.93 22.92
N PRO A 127 0.86 18.61 22.08
CA PRO A 127 1.20 19.95 21.64
C PRO A 127 1.46 20.89 22.80
N ARG A 128 2.47 21.73 22.68
CA ARG A 128 2.73 22.80 23.64
C ARG A 128 1.58 23.81 23.60
N ASP A 129 1.28 24.42 24.73
CA ASP A 129 0.36 25.55 24.80
C ASP A 129 0.85 26.70 23.91
N ASP A 130 -0.05 27.49 23.34
CA ASP A 130 0.30 28.54 22.37
C ASP A 130 1.32 29.54 22.93
N ASP A 131 1.24 29.87 24.21
CA ASP A 131 2.20 30.78 24.91
C ASP A 131 3.57 30.16 25.12
N HIS A 132 3.73 28.85 24.94
CA HIS A 132 4.98 28.11 25.14
C HIS A 132 5.57 27.55 23.85
N LYS A 133 4.98 27.85 22.70
CA LYS A 133 5.53 27.43 21.42
C LYS A 133 6.81 28.18 21.09
N GLU A 134 7.78 27.44 20.61
CA GLU A 134 9.06 28.00 20.18
C GLU A 134 9.01 28.35 18.69
N GLU A 135 9.43 29.56 18.37
CA GLU A 135 9.57 30.00 16.97
C GLU A 135 10.72 29.29 16.27
N LEU A 136 10.59 29.14 14.95
CA LEU A 136 11.64 28.54 14.15
C LEU A 136 12.83 29.49 14.00
N ASP A 137 14.05 29.01 14.26
CA ASP A 137 15.29 29.71 13.94
C ASP A 137 15.52 29.71 12.41
N ILE A 138 15.19 30.84 11.80
CA ILE A 138 15.33 31.03 10.35
C ILE A 138 16.78 30.92 9.92
N SER A 139 17.73 31.39 10.72
CA SER A 139 19.15 31.34 10.38
C SER A 139 19.67 29.91 10.36
N ALA A 140 19.24 29.08 11.32
CA ALA A 140 19.53 27.66 11.35
C ALA A 140 18.92 26.93 10.13
N LEU A 141 17.67 27.27 9.76
CA LEU A 141 17.04 26.72 8.56
C LEU A 141 17.80 27.11 7.26
N GLU A 142 18.18 28.38 7.11
CA GLU A 142 18.96 28.84 5.97
C GLU A 142 20.32 28.12 5.86
N ALA A 143 20.96 27.85 6.97
CA ALA A 143 22.20 27.08 6.99
C ALA A 143 22.05 25.67 6.39
N LEU A 144 20.89 25.02 6.56
CA LEU A 144 20.62 23.72 5.92
C LEU A 144 20.60 23.81 4.40
N PHE A 145 20.08 24.90 3.84
CA PHE A 145 19.96 25.14 2.40
C PHE A 145 21.19 25.81 1.78
N SER A 146 22.22 26.13 2.56
CA SER A 146 23.44 26.75 2.04
C SER A 146 24.25 25.80 1.16
N SER A 147 25.15 26.34 0.33
CA SER A 147 26.04 25.56 -0.55
C SER A 147 26.92 24.56 0.21
N ASN A 148 27.16 24.77 1.49
CA ASN A 148 27.91 23.87 2.38
C ASN A 148 27.02 23.25 3.47
N GLY A 149 25.69 23.37 3.33
CA GLY A 149 24.69 22.88 4.27
C GLY A 149 24.52 21.35 4.21
N LEU A 150 23.71 20.83 5.14
CA LEU A 150 23.44 19.40 5.16
C LEU A 150 22.69 18.91 3.92
N LEU A 151 21.78 19.72 3.35
CA LEU A 151 21.08 19.35 2.12
C LEU A 151 22.05 19.20 0.95
N SER A 152 23.01 20.11 0.80
CA SER A 152 23.99 20.03 -0.29
C SER A 152 24.97 18.86 -0.15
N LYS A 153 25.22 18.40 1.05
CA LYS A 153 26.12 17.25 1.30
C LYS A 153 25.47 15.90 1.06
N ASN A 154 24.15 15.81 1.19
CA ASN A 154 23.42 14.55 1.16
C ASN A 154 22.57 14.36 -0.12
N LEU A 155 22.39 15.43 -0.93
CA LEU A 155 21.65 15.36 -2.19
C LEU A 155 22.60 15.46 -3.38
N GLU A 156 22.70 14.41 -4.19
CA GLU A 156 23.64 14.32 -5.32
C GLU A 156 23.54 15.47 -6.34
N ASN A 157 22.34 16.02 -6.54
CA ASN A 157 22.09 17.09 -7.51
C ASN A 157 21.54 18.36 -6.83
N PHE A 158 22.04 18.66 -5.63
CA PHE A 158 21.60 19.87 -4.93
C PHE A 158 22.13 21.12 -5.60
N GLU A 159 21.23 22.00 -5.99
CA GLU A 159 21.54 23.34 -6.47
C GLU A 159 21.06 24.37 -5.45
N HIS A 160 21.95 25.26 -5.05
CA HIS A 160 21.59 26.40 -4.21
C HIS A 160 20.72 27.38 -4.99
N ARG A 161 19.46 27.54 -4.57
CA ARG A 161 18.46 28.39 -5.23
C ARG A 161 17.91 29.41 -4.25
N VAL A 162 18.05 30.66 -4.57
CA VAL A 162 17.61 31.78 -3.70
C VAL A 162 16.09 31.73 -3.51
N GLU A 163 15.34 31.39 -4.54
CA GLU A 163 13.87 31.28 -4.53
C GLU A 163 13.38 30.17 -3.58
N GLN A 164 14.13 29.07 -3.49
CA GLN A 164 13.83 27.98 -2.54
C GLN A 164 14.01 28.45 -1.10
N ILE A 165 15.09 29.17 -0.82
CA ILE A 165 15.36 29.72 0.52
C ILE A 165 14.33 30.79 0.89
N GLU A 166 13.95 31.63 -0.05
CA GLU A 166 12.91 32.65 0.17
C GLU A 166 11.55 32.00 0.49
N MET A 167 11.17 30.98 -0.28
CA MET A 167 9.96 30.19 0.02
C MET A 167 10.05 29.57 1.40
N MET A 168 11.13 28.88 1.75
CA MET A 168 11.35 28.25 3.04
C MET A 168 11.22 29.27 4.18
N ARG A 169 11.85 30.43 4.06
CA ARG A 169 11.79 31.53 5.04
C ARG A 169 10.36 32.02 5.26
N ASN A 170 9.61 32.21 4.17
CA ASN A 170 8.23 32.67 4.25
C ASN A 170 7.30 31.61 4.88
N VAL A 171 7.51 30.34 4.55
CA VAL A 171 6.80 29.23 5.20
C VAL A 171 7.11 29.17 6.69
N ALA A 172 8.38 29.23 7.07
CA ALA A 172 8.82 29.23 8.48
C ALA A 172 8.14 30.37 9.27
N LYS A 173 8.14 31.59 8.73
CA LYS A 173 7.47 32.74 9.34
C LYS A 173 5.96 32.56 9.44
N ALA A 174 5.33 31.96 8.43
CA ALA A 174 3.88 31.76 8.42
C ALA A 174 3.43 30.70 9.41
N ILE A 175 4.28 29.70 9.69
CA ILE A 175 4.02 28.66 10.69
C ILE A 175 4.26 29.23 12.11
N SER A 176 5.37 29.94 12.34
CA SER A 176 5.69 30.51 13.65
C SER A 176 4.72 31.61 14.09
N HIS A 177 4.20 32.38 13.14
CA HIS A 177 3.21 33.41 13.39
C HIS A 177 1.94 33.08 12.60
N PRO A 178 0.85 32.61 13.24
CA PRO A 178 -0.36 32.14 12.56
C PRO A 178 -0.88 33.12 11.52
N ARG A 179 -0.59 32.88 10.24
CA ARG A 179 -1.04 33.69 9.12
C ARG A 179 -1.16 32.84 7.86
N HIS A 180 -2.05 33.26 6.96
CA HIS A 180 -2.13 32.66 5.64
C HIS A 180 -0.95 33.09 4.77
N LEU A 181 -0.41 32.14 4.01
CA LEU A 181 0.63 32.36 3.02
C LEU A 181 0.20 31.76 1.68
N LEU A 182 0.25 32.53 0.63
CA LEU A 182 0.09 32.08 -0.74
C LEU A 182 1.42 32.21 -1.46
N VAL A 183 1.90 31.08 -2.05
CA VAL A 183 3.17 31.05 -2.77
C VAL A 183 2.94 30.52 -4.18
N GLU A 184 3.36 31.28 -5.16
CA GLU A 184 3.50 30.82 -6.54
C GLU A 184 4.98 30.55 -6.82
N ALA A 185 5.29 29.32 -7.23
CA ALA A 185 6.66 28.90 -7.49
C ALA A 185 6.71 27.94 -8.70
N GLY A 186 7.64 28.16 -9.61
CA GLY A 186 7.85 27.35 -10.80
C GLY A 186 8.16 25.88 -10.52
N THR A 187 8.10 25.04 -11.55
CA THR A 187 8.54 23.65 -11.45
C THR A 187 10.05 23.57 -11.27
N GLY A 188 10.54 22.58 -10.51
CA GLY A 188 11.98 22.37 -10.35
C GLY A 188 12.67 23.20 -9.25
N ILE A 189 12.02 24.17 -8.62
CA ILE A 189 12.62 25.01 -7.55
C ILE A 189 12.92 24.25 -6.24
N GLY A 190 12.44 23.00 -6.11
CA GLY A 190 12.59 22.24 -4.86
C GLY A 190 11.56 22.62 -3.80
N LYS A 191 10.33 22.92 -4.21
CA LYS A 191 9.22 23.30 -3.33
C LYS A 191 9.00 22.35 -2.14
N SER A 192 9.08 21.03 -2.38
CA SER A 192 8.85 20.05 -1.34
C SER A 192 9.75 20.27 -0.14
N LEU A 193 11.05 20.42 -0.36
CA LEU A 193 12.01 20.67 0.73
C LEU A 193 11.75 22.03 1.40
N ALA A 194 11.40 23.07 0.60
CA ALA A 194 11.17 24.40 1.12
C ALA A 194 10.00 24.50 2.13
N TYR A 195 8.99 23.64 2.03
CA TYR A 195 7.93 23.61 3.03
C TYR A 195 8.04 22.44 4.02
N LEU A 196 8.60 21.29 3.62
CA LEU A 196 8.73 20.14 4.53
C LEU A 196 9.73 20.40 5.67
N VAL A 197 10.88 21.01 5.37
CA VAL A 197 11.91 21.27 6.38
C VAL A 197 11.38 22.13 7.52
N PRO A 198 10.81 23.32 7.29
CA PRO A 198 10.23 24.11 8.38
C PRO A 198 9.02 23.41 9.03
N ALA A 199 8.20 22.67 8.28
CA ALA A 199 7.06 21.95 8.84
C ALA A 199 7.49 20.85 9.82
N ILE A 200 8.49 20.05 9.47
CA ILE A 200 9.04 19.00 10.34
C ILE A 200 9.70 19.61 11.56
N LYS A 201 10.54 20.64 11.37
CA LYS A 201 11.20 21.32 12.49
C LYS A 201 10.20 21.89 13.48
N TRP A 202 9.15 22.56 13.00
CA TRP A 202 8.07 23.08 13.84
C TRP A 202 7.35 21.96 14.59
N ALA A 203 6.96 20.91 13.87
CA ALA A 203 6.22 19.82 14.47
C ALA A 203 7.00 19.13 15.59
N CYS A 204 8.30 18.89 15.41
CA CYS A 204 9.14 18.27 16.42
C CYS A 204 9.45 19.20 17.59
N THR A 205 9.71 20.49 17.34
CA THR A 205 10.03 21.45 18.39
C THR A 205 8.84 21.69 19.32
N ASN A 206 7.63 21.68 18.76
CA ASN A 206 6.40 22.02 19.52
C ASN A 206 5.52 20.80 19.82
N ASP A 207 5.99 19.59 19.51
CA ASP A 207 5.24 18.32 19.63
C ASP A 207 3.85 18.41 18.95
N GLU A 208 3.79 19.15 17.84
CA GLU A 208 2.57 19.39 17.07
C GLU A 208 2.49 18.52 15.82
N ARG A 209 1.30 18.49 15.23
CA ARG A 209 1.07 17.84 13.94
C ARG A 209 0.96 18.88 12.84
N VAL A 210 1.75 18.69 11.78
CA VAL A 210 1.60 19.43 10.54
C VAL A 210 0.94 18.55 9.49
N VAL A 211 -0.10 19.06 8.83
CA VAL A 211 -0.80 18.36 7.75
C VAL A 211 -0.36 18.93 6.41
N VAL A 212 0.13 18.06 5.54
CA VAL A 212 0.45 18.39 4.15
C VAL A 212 -0.61 17.78 3.24
N SER A 213 -1.33 18.62 2.53
CA SER A 213 -2.37 18.17 1.60
C SER A 213 -1.89 18.27 0.15
N THR A 214 -2.11 17.20 -0.61
CA THR A 214 -1.74 17.11 -2.03
C THR A 214 -2.97 16.90 -2.91
N ASN A 215 -2.84 17.25 -4.19
CA ASN A 215 -3.94 17.05 -5.13
C ASN A 215 -4.08 15.59 -5.57
N THR A 216 -2.98 14.83 -5.65
CA THR A 216 -2.97 13.47 -6.21
C THR A 216 -2.31 12.46 -5.28
N ILE A 217 -2.71 11.19 -5.40
CA ILE A 217 -2.08 10.06 -4.68
C ILE A 217 -0.60 9.94 -5.07
N ASN A 218 -0.25 10.16 -6.34
CA ASN A 218 1.15 10.09 -6.77
C ASN A 218 2.05 11.10 -6.05
N LEU A 219 1.53 12.29 -5.75
CA LEU A 219 2.28 13.28 -4.96
C LEU A 219 2.39 12.88 -3.50
N GLN A 220 1.38 12.22 -2.93
CA GLN A 220 1.49 11.65 -1.58
C GLN A 220 2.60 10.59 -1.54
N ASP A 221 2.59 9.67 -2.52
CA ASP A 221 3.57 8.59 -2.61
C ASP A 221 4.99 9.15 -2.83
N GLN A 222 5.14 10.21 -3.62
CA GLN A 222 6.42 10.90 -3.81
C GLN A 222 6.92 11.50 -2.49
N LEU A 223 6.08 12.22 -1.76
CA LEU A 223 6.48 12.86 -0.50
C LEU A 223 6.92 11.82 0.53
N ILE A 224 6.12 10.76 0.73
CA ILE A 224 6.37 9.80 1.81
C ILE A 224 7.48 8.79 1.48
N ASN A 225 7.61 8.39 0.21
CA ASN A 225 8.56 7.36 -0.19
C ASN A 225 9.90 7.92 -0.73
N LYS A 226 9.97 9.22 -1.04
CA LYS A 226 11.15 9.84 -1.58
C LYS A 226 11.64 11.02 -0.75
N ASP A 227 10.80 12.04 -0.55
CA ASP A 227 11.23 13.29 0.06
C ASP A 227 11.43 13.13 1.59
N VAL A 228 10.50 12.44 2.27
CA VAL A 228 10.56 12.20 3.72
C VAL A 228 11.75 11.35 4.14
N PRO A 229 12.08 10.19 3.51
CA PRO A 229 13.25 9.40 3.90
C PRO A 229 14.56 10.18 3.78
N VAL A 230 14.71 11.00 2.75
CA VAL A 230 15.88 11.87 2.59
C VAL A 230 15.98 12.88 3.73
N LEU A 231 14.85 13.44 4.18
CA LEU A 231 14.84 14.37 5.30
C LEU A 231 15.08 13.68 6.65
N ASP A 232 14.67 12.43 6.80
CA ASP A 232 14.94 11.65 8.00
C ASP A 232 16.44 11.37 8.18
N GLU A 233 17.17 11.17 7.09
CA GLU A 233 18.63 11.03 7.08
C GLU A 233 19.37 12.36 7.34
N ILE A 234 18.82 13.49 6.90
CA ILE A 234 19.47 14.80 6.92
C ILE A 234 19.18 15.57 8.21
N LEU A 235 17.94 15.49 8.69
CA LEU A 235 17.53 16.21 9.89
C LEU A 235 17.92 15.39 11.13
N ASP A 236 18.86 15.89 11.90
CA ASP A 236 19.32 15.27 13.15
C ASP A 236 18.24 15.40 14.25
N MET A 237 17.07 14.83 13.98
CA MET A 237 15.95 14.75 14.91
C MET A 237 14.98 13.65 14.50
N PRO A 238 14.51 12.82 15.43
CA PRO A 238 13.52 11.79 15.12
C PRO A 238 12.16 12.43 14.86
N PHE A 239 11.54 12.09 13.73
CA PHE A 239 10.16 12.47 13.45
C PHE A 239 9.39 11.30 12.82
N ARG A 240 8.09 11.36 12.93
CA ARG A 240 7.19 10.38 12.29
C ARG A 240 6.36 11.07 11.23
N ALA A 241 6.39 10.50 10.02
CA ALA A 241 5.56 10.94 8.92
C ALA A 241 4.70 9.78 8.43
N VAL A 242 3.42 10.03 8.17
CA VAL A 242 2.47 9.03 7.69
C VAL A 242 1.59 9.58 6.58
N VAL A 243 1.07 8.66 5.75
CA VAL A 243 -0.01 8.98 4.81
C VAL A 243 -1.33 8.56 5.42
N GLN A 244 -2.26 9.49 5.54
CA GLN A 244 -3.63 9.18 5.90
C GLN A 244 -4.50 9.20 4.65
N LYS A 245 -5.15 8.07 4.37
CA LYS A 245 -6.07 7.91 3.24
C LYS A 245 -7.52 7.80 3.73
N GLY A 246 -8.46 8.06 2.84
CA GLY A 246 -9.89 7.85 3.12
C GLY A 246 -10.22 6.37 3.38
N ARG A 247 -11.31 6.12 4.11
CA ARG A 247 -11.78 4.78 4.54
C ARG A 247 -11.84 3.75 3.40
N GLY A 248 -12.26 4.17 2.21
CA GLY A 248 -12.35 3.30 1.03
C GLY A 248 -11.02 2.70 0.56
N ASN A 249 -9.89 3.19 1.07
CA ASN A 249 -8.57 2.65 0.75
C ASN A 249 -8.14 1.48 1.66
N TYR A 250 -8.86 1.19 2.74
CA TYR A 250 -8.50 0.13 3.67
C TYR A 250 -9.50 -1.02 3.62
N ILE A 251 -8.99 -2.25 3.69
CA ILE A 251 -9.85 -3.41 3.81
C ILE A 251 -10.56 -3.41 5.17
N CYS A 252 -11.84 -3.81 5.17
CA CYS A 252 -12.58 -4.06 6.39
C CYS A 252 -12.61 -5.55 6.71
N PRO A 253 -11.91 -6.04 7.75
CA PRO A 253 -11.87 -7.45 8.09
C PRO A 253 -13.25 -8.08 8.29
N ARG A 254 -14.17 -7.37 8.93
CA ARG A 254 -15.56 -7.81 9.12
C ARG A 254 -16.31 -8.04 7.80
N ARG A 255 -16.17 -7.11 6.84
CA ARG A 255 -16.84 -7.22 5.53
C ARG A 255 -16.17 -8.29 4.67
N PHE A 256 -14.87 -8.42 4.78
CA PHE A 256 -14.11 -9.48 4.13
C PHE A 256 -14.52 -10.86 4.67
N ASP A 257 -14.68 -11.00 6.00
CA ASP A 257 -15.14 -12.25 6.62
C ASP A 257 -16.54 -12.65 6.14
N ILE A 258 -17.45 -11.70 5.97
CA ILE A 258 -18.78 -11.95 5.39
C ILE A 258 -18.64 -12.47 3.95
N LEU A 259 -17.78 -11.85 3.12
CA LEU A 259 -17.58 -12.27 1.74
C LEU A 259 -17.00 -13.68 1.65
N ARG A 260 -15.96 -14.00 2.43
CA ARG A 260 -15.33 -15.34 2.42
C ARG A 260 -16.26 -16.43 2.92
N LYS A 261 -17.09 -16.16 3.93
CA LYS A 261 -18.09 -17.13 4.44
C LYS A 261 -19.21 -17.40 3.46
N ARG A 262 -19.64 -16.39 2.70
CA ARG A 262 -20.61 -16.55 1.62
C ARG A 262 -20.04 -17.34 0.44
N GLY A 263 -18.75 -17.16 0.17
CA GLY A 263 -18.06 -17.66 -1.02
C GLY A 263 -18.26 -16.80 -2.27
N PRO A 264 -17.48 -17.06 -3.33
CA PRO A 264 -17.56 -16.33 -4.58
C PRO A 264 -18.81 -16.72 -5.39
N ASN A 265 -19.47 -15.73 -5.99
CA ASN A 265 -20.61 -15.96 -6.92
C ASN A 265 -20.19 -16.08 -8.38
N ASN A 266 -18.98 -15.63 -8.71
CA ASN A 266 -18.44 -15.67 -10.07
C ASN A 266 -16.89 -15.67 -10.03
N VAL A 267 -16.30 -15.87 -11.20
CA VAL A 267 -14.85 -15.94 -11.38
C VAL A 267 -14.14 -14.64 -10.95
N THR A 268 -14.74 -13.48 -11.18
CA THR A 268 -14.17 -12.19 -10.76
C THR A 268 -14.05 -12.13 -9.23
N GLU A 269 -15.10 -12.49 -8.50
CA GLU A 269 -15.05 -12.56 -7.04
C GLU A 269 -14.02 -13.60 -6.56
N MET A 270 -13.90 -14.75 -7.23
CA MET A 270 -12.90 -15.75 -6.89
C MET A 270 -11.47 -15.23 -7.10
N ASN A 271 -11.20 -14.55 -8.21
CA ASN A 271 -9.89 -13.95 -8.47
C ASN A 271 -9.55 -12.87 -7.44
N VAL A 272 -10.51 -12.02 -7.07
CA VAL A 272 -10.29 -11.00 -6.02
C VAL A 272 -10.02 -11.65 -4.68
N LEU A 273 -10.77 -12.69 -4.31
CA LEU A 273 -10.51 -13.45 -3.08
C LEU A 273 -9.11 -14.06 -3.10
N ALA A 274 -8.69 -14.67 -4.20
CA ALA A 274 -7.34 -15.23 -4.34
C ALA A 274 -6.25 -14.16 -4.15
N LYS A 275 -6.38 -13.01 -4.81
CA LYS A 275 -5.49 -11.86 -4.61
C LYS A 275 -5.45 -11.42 -3.15
N LEU A 276 -6.61 -11.28 -2.53
CA LEU A 276 -6.73 -10.80 -1.14
C LEU A 276 -6.06 -11.74 -0.14
N TYR A 277 -6.28 -13.05 -0.26
CA TYR A 277 -5.68 -14.03 0.66
C TYR A 277 -4.15 -14.00 0.62
N VAL A 278 -3.57 -14.01 -0.59
CA VAL A 278 -2.11 -13.99 -0.75
C VAL A 278 -1.52 -12.63 -0.37
N TRP A 279 -2.22 -11.54 -0.66
CA TRP A 279 -1.81 -10.20 -0.26
C TRP A 279 -1.86 -10.00 1.25
N LEU A 280 -2.98 -10.36 1.90
CA LEU A 280 -3.18 -10.16 3.34
C LEU A 280 -2.17 -10.93 4.19
N ALA A 281 -1.69 -12.08 3.72
CA ALA A 281 -0.62 -12.83 4.39
C ALA A 281 0.71 -12.07 4.47
N LYS A 282 0.90 -11.03 3.64
CA LYS A 282 2.13 -10.24 3.56
C LYS A 282 1.91 -8.76 3.87
N SER A 283 0.68 -8.29 3.80
CA SER A 283 0.33 -6.89 4.01
C SER A 283 0.50 -6.48 5.46
N LYS A 284 1.15 -5.35 5.66
CA LYS A 284 1.29 -4.72 6.97
C LYS A 284 0.30 -3.59 7.21
N SER A 285 -0.27 -3.01 6.16
CA SER A 285 -1.13 -1.82 6.25
C SER A 285 -2.61 -2.09 5.97
N GLY A 286 -2.92 -3.13 5.19
CA GLY A 286 -4.26 -3.37 4.67
C GLY A 286 -4.76 -2.30 3.69
N ASP A 287 -3.83 -1.51 3.10
CA ASP A 287 -4.10 -0.45 2.15
C ASP A 287 -4.20 -1.00 0.72
N ARG A 288 -5.24 -0.60 0.01
CA ARG A 288 -5.50 -0.99 -1.38
C ARG A 288 -4.35 -0.68 -2.35
N SER A 289 -3.49 0.29 -2.05
CA SER A 289 -2.36 0.60 -2.94
C SER A 289 -1.32 -0.52 -3.03
N GLU A 290 -1.32 -1.46 -2.09
CA GLU A 290 -0.43 -2.62 -2.10
C GLU A 290 -0.91 -3.75 -3.02
N ILE A 291 -2.18 -3.71 -3.47
CA ILE A 291 -2.79 -4.73 -4.33
C ILE A 291 -3.35 -4.11 -5.60
N ASN A 292 -3.17 -4.78 -6.73
CA ASN A 292 -3.76 -4.31 -7.97
C ASN A 292 -5.17 -4.89 -8.18
N LEU A 293 -6.16 -4.02 -8.08
CA LEU A 293 -7.55 -4.29 -8.42
C LEU A 293 -7.92 -3.41 -9.62
N SER A 294 -8.10 -4.03 -10.77
CA SER A 294 -8.33 -3.35 -12.04
C SER A 294 -9.66 -3.73 -12.64
N GLY A 295 -10.27 -2.78 -13.34
CA GLY A 295 -11.58 -2.97 -13.97
C GLY A 295 -12.76 -2.84 -13.02
N PRO A 296 -13.96 -2.58 -13.56
CA PRO A 296 -15.15 -2.26 -12.78
C PRO A 296 -15.62 -3.42 -11.89
N GLY A 297 -15.42 -4.66 -12.32
CA GLY A 297 -15.82 -5.85 -11.55
C GLY A 297 -15.01 -6.02 -10.28
N GLU A 298 -13.67 -5.93 -10.33
CA GLU A 298 -12.80 -6.04 -9.15
C GLU A 298 -13.00 -4.86 -8.20
N LEU A 299 -13.17 -3.64 -8.74
CA LEU A 299 -13.47 -2.45 -7.97
C LEU A 299 -14.80 -2.54 -7.23
N ALA A 300 -15.83 -3.13 -7.87
CA ALA A 300 -17.11 -3.39 -7.23
C ALA A 300 -17.01 -4.42 -6.08
N VAL A 301 -16.11 -5.39 -6.19
CA VAL A 301 -15.82 -6.30 -5.06
C VAL A 301 -15.14 -5.53 -3.93
N TRP A 302 -14.13 -4.72 -4.25
CA TRP A 302 -13.43 -3.90 -3.25
C TRP A 302 -14.36 -2.97 -2.49
N SER A 303 -15.26 -2.26 -3.15
CA SER A 303 -16.22 -1.35 -2.48
C SER A 303 -17.10 -2.06 -1.45
N ARG A 304 -17.36 -3.35 -1.64
CA ARG A 304 -18.13 -4.16 -0.69
C ARG A 304 -17.33 -4.63 0.53
N ILE A 305 -16.00 -4.65 0.43
CA ILE A 305 -15.11 -5.12 1.50
C ILE A 305 -14.24 -4.02 2.10
N SER A 306 -14.24 -2.83 1.53
CA SER A 306 -13.53 -1.67 2.08
C SER A 306 -14.18 -1.16 3.37
N ALA A 307 -13.44 -0.36 4.13
CA ALA A 307 -13.94 0.24 5.38
C ALA A 307 -14.94 1.40 5.16
N GLU A 308 -15.35 1.64 3.93
CA GLU A 308 -16.33 2.66 3.55
C GLU A 308 -17.75 2.22 3.97
N ASP A 309 -18.10 2.53 5.22
CA ASP A 309 -19.41 2.23 5.82
C ASP A 309 -19.74 3.34 6.82
N GLU A 310 -20.89 3.97 6.68
CA GLU A 310 -21.39 5.01 7.61
C GLU A 310 -21.50 4.49 9.05
N ASN A 311 -21.73 3.18 9.21
CA ASN A 311 -21.83 2.51 10.50
C ASN A 311 -20.49 1.95 11.01
N CYS A 312 -19.36 2.35 10.41
CA CYS A 312 -18.04 1.93 10.86
C CYS A 312 -17.67 2.65 12.16
N THR A 313 -17.79 1.95 13.29
CA THR A 313 -17.39 2.45 14.61
C THR A 313 -16.46 1.47 15.30
N LYS A 314 -15.49 1.98 16.09
CA LYS A 314 -14.53 1.17 16.86
C LYS A 314 -15.26 0.15 17.74
N ASN A 315 -16.31 0.56 18.44
CA ASN A 315 -17.07 -0.31 19.36
C ASN A 315 -17.76 -1.48 18.65
N ARG A 316 -18.19 -1.30 17.40
CA ARG A 316 -18.83 -2.35 16.61
C ARG A 316 -17.82 -3.41 16.14
N CYS A 317 -16.61 -3.01 15.88
CA CYS A 317 -15.55 -3.89 15.39
C CYS A 317 -14.79 -4.59 16.51
N ALA A 318 -14.55 -3.95 17.63
CA ALA A 318 -13.76 -4.48 18.76
C ALA A 318 -14.25 -5.84 19.32
N LYS A 319 -15.53 -6.19 19.10
CA LYS A 319 -16.13 -7.46 19.57
C LYS A 319 -16.12 -8.57 18.51
N VAL A 320 -15.75 -8.27 17.26
CA VAL A 320 -16.00 -9.15 16.10
C VAL A 320 -14.73 -9.44 15.31
N ILE A 321 -13.68 -8.65 15.52
CA ILE A 321 -12.45 -8.73 14.72
C ILE A 321 -11.30 -9.14 15.61
N GLU A 322 -10.81 -10.36 15.41
CA GLU A 322 -9.49 -10.77 15.85
C GLU A 322 -8.46 -10.21 14.86
N GLY A 323 -7.34 -9.63 15.34
CA GLY A 323 -6.26 -9.13 14.49
C GLY A 323 -6.38 -7.68 14.01
N GLY A 324 -7.30 -6.90 14.59
CA GLY A 324 -7.34 -5.45 14.44
C GLY A 324 -7.95 -4.92 13.15
N CYS A 325 -8.04 -3.58 13.07
CA CYS A 325 -8.61 -2.85 11.95
C CYS A 325 -7.56 -1.98 11.26
N PRO A 326 -7.25 -2.20 9.97
CA PRO A 326 -6.27 -1.39 9.23
C PRO A 326 -6.56 0.12 9.27
N PHE A 327 -7.82 0.49 9.12
CA PHE A 327 -8.22 1.90 9.16
C PHE A 327 -8.05 2.52 10.56
N ASP A 328 -8.43 1.82 11.64
CA ASP A 328 -8.22 2.31 13.01
C ASP A 328 -6.73 2.43 13.34
N ARG A 329 -5.94 1.47 12.86
CA ARG A 329 -4.49 1.51 12.98
C ARG A 329 -3.90 2.74 12.28
N ALA A 330 -4.24 2.97 11.00
CA ALA A 330 -3.75 4.14 10.26
C ALA A 330 -4.13 5.47 10.95
N ARG A 331 -5.32 5.54 11.60
CA ARG A 331 -5.70 6.69 12.42
C ARG A 331 -4.82 6.87 13.64
N ARG A 332 -4.55 5.79 14.38
CA ARG A 332 -3.67 5.85 15.56
C ARG A 332 -2.25 6.27 15.19
N GLU A 333 -1.74 5.77 14.07
CA GLU A 333 -0.44 6.18 13.51
C GLU A 333 -0.44 7.68 13.17
N ALA A 334 -1.53 8.21 12.59
CA ALA A 334 -1.67 9.63 12.31
C ALA A 334 -1.81 10.48 13.59
N GLU A 335 -2.40 9.94 14.65
CA GLU A 335 -2.52 10.63 15.94
C GLU A 335 -1.16 10.84 16.63
N SER A 336 -0.18 10.00 16.33
CA SER A 336 1.17 10.09 16.87
C SER A 336 2.22 10.66 15.91
N ALA A 337 1.82 11.05 14.69
CA ALA A 337 2.73 11.52 13.66
C ALA A 337 2.90 13.05 13.69
N HIS A 338 4.15 13.50 13.52
CA HIS A 338 4.51 14.90 13.37
C HIS A 338 4.10 15.47 12.01
N LEU A 339 4.20 14.64 10.94
CA LEU A 339 3.81 15.00 9.59
C LEU A 339 2.74 14.03 9.09
N VAL A 340 1.58 14.54 8.71
CA VAL A 340 0.49 13.74 8.12
C VAL A 340 0.25 14.21 6.69
N VAL A 341 0.48 13.33 5.72
CA VAL A 341 0.23 13.62 4.32
C VAL A 341 -1.16 13.11 3.95
N VAL A 342 -1.99 13.98 3.42
CA VAL A 342 -3.38 13.68 2.99
C VAL A 342 -3.62 14.14 1.56
N ASN A 343 -4.72 13.72 0.95
CA ASN A 343 -5.19 14.37 -0.29
C ASN A 343 -6.22 15.47 0.02
N HIS A 344 -6.42 16.37 -0.95
CA HIS A 344 -7.39 17.47 -0.77
C HIS A 344 -8.82 16.98 -0.49
N ALA A 345 -9.23 15.86 -1.11
CA ALA A 345 -10.56 15.31 -0.89
C ALA A 345 -10.76 14.84 0.57
N LEU A 346 -9.74 14.27 1.19
CA LEU A 346 -9.81 13.86 2.59
C LEU A 346 -9.73 15.06 3.56
N LEU A 347 -8.92 16.07 3.22
CA LEU A 347 -8.80 17.26 4.06
C LEU A 347 -10.09 18.07 4.13
N LEU A 348 -10.87 18.06 3.04
CA LEU A 348 -12.08 18.88 2.88
C LEU A 348 -13.38 18.09 3.18
N ALA A 349 -13.30 16.79 3.50
CA ALA A 349 -14.43 15.93 3.85
C ALA A 349 -14.77 16.05 5.35
#